data_1c21f89935acbc1876bb33723c328580
#
_entry.id   1c21f89935acbc1876bb33723c328580
#
_cell.length_a   1.000
_cell.length_b   1.000
_cell.length_c   1.000
_cell.angle_alpha   90.00
_cell.angle_beta   90.00
_cell.angle_gamma   90.00
#
_symmetry.space_group_name_H-M   'P 1'
#
loop_
_entity.id
_entity.type
_entity.pdbx_description
1 polymer ?
#
loop_
_entity_poly.entity_id
_entity_poly.type
_entity_poly.pdbx_seq_one_letter_code
_entity_poly.pdbx_strand_id
1 'polypeptide(L)'
;MRAAASASAAVETVNGGRRRVGRGERGTVRTKVRATVTTGRGMRVVRAGAKIDFEDAGLFELPYAPVAETLLPKGPWKVVEGGVCAAKGFKVAAHKAGLRATGTRADCALVLADEDAKSAGIFTTNVMCAAPVTVCKDQLAGKPTARALLINAGQANAATGDAGMADAKETAAELSKSLGVPEEDILLMSTGVIGKRMKMDKYMPGISVLAENVESSVAAANAAATAICTTDLVRKTVAIELEIGGKTVRMGGMAKGSGMIHPNMATMLGVVTCDAAVSSDVWRDITSRAGSASFNQISVDGDTSTNDSLVCFASGEAGNAEIVDANGAEAKLLEDALTAVCMGLAKAIAWDGEGATCLIECNVSGAGDDEDARVIARSVICSSLAKAAIFGHDPNWGRLACAAGYAAPVKSRFSQDNLKLSLGPHQLMNEGQPLDFDAVAASRYLKEVTDVHGVCVVDISVGDGPGAGQAWGCDLSYKYVEINAEYTT
;
A
#
# COMPACT_ATOMS: atom_id res chain seq x y z
N MET A 1 -6.24 -40.72 -5.54
CA MET A 1 -5.49 -41.05 -6.77
C MET A 1 -5.89 -40.07 -7.84
N ARG A 2 -5.03 -39.12 -8.16
CA ARG A 2 -4.70 -38.62 -9.50
C ARG A 2 -3.63 -37.54 -9.36
N ALA A 3 -2.65 -37.65 -10.21
CA ALA A 3 -1.31 -37.17 -10.16
C ALA A 3 -1.14 -35.65 -10.14
N ALA A 4 -0.15 -35.20 -9.36
CA ALA A 4 0.45 -33.90 -9.44
C ALA A 4 1.31 -33.81 -10.72
N ALA A 5 1.08 -32.83 -11.56
CA ALA A 5 1.97 -32.45 -12.62
C ALA A 5 2.95 -31.39 -12.11
N SER A 6 4.19 -31.76 -11.92
CA SER A 6 5.30 -30.86 -11.68
C SER A 6 5.71 -30.20 -12.99
N ALA A 7 5.68 -28.87 -13.06
CA ALA A 7 6.32 -28.11 -14.11
C ALA A 7 7.56 -27.43 -13.54
N SER A 8 8.72 -27.98 -13.90
CA SER A 8 10.04 -27.37 -13.68
C SER A 8 10.25 -26.26 -14.72
N ALA A 9 10.58 -25.06 -14.28
CA ALA A 9 11.01 -23.98 -15.15
C ALA A 9 12.54 -23.82 -15.02
N ALA A 10 13.25 -24.09 -16.11
CA ALA A 10 14.68 -23.84 -16.23
C ALA A 10 14.93 -22.33 -16.49
N VAL A 11 15.90 -21.79 -15.78
CA VAL A 11 16.45 -20.46 -16.05
C VAL A 11 17.59 -20.62 -17.04
N GLU A 12 17.42 -20.19 -18.29
CA GLU A 12 18.51 -20.00 -19.21
C GLU A 12 19.14 -18.62 -19.02
N THR A 13 20.35 -18.60 -18.50
CA THR A 13 21.24 -17.43 -18.53
C THR A 13 22.00 -17.43 -19.85
N VAL A 14 21.67 -16.50 -20.74
CA VAL A 14 22.45 -16.26 -21.95
C VAL A 14 23.61 -15.31 -21.62
N ASN A 15 24.81 -15.82 -21.54
CA ASN A 15 26.07 -15.07 -21.50
C ASN A 15 26.35 -14.47 -22.88
N GLY A 16 26.15 -13.17 -23.03
CA GLY A 16 26.51 -12.42 -24.22
C GLY A 16 27.98 -11.93 -24.14
N GLY A 17 28.85 -12.51 -24.97
CA GLY A 17 30.25 -12.16 -25.08
C GLY A 17 30.47 -10.69 -25.49
N ARG A 18 31.47 -10.06 -24.88
CA ARG A 18 31.97 -8.72 -25.23
C ARG A 18 32.54 -8.73 -26.66
N ARG A 19 31.86 -8.02 -27.55
CA ARG A 19 32.51 -7.49 -28.77
C ARG A 19 32.56 -5.95 -28.65
N ARG A 20 33.75 -5.41 -28.81
CA ARG A 20 33.95 -3.97 -29.03
C ARG A 20 33.32 -3.61 -30.37
N VAL A 21 32.35 -2.70 -30.34
CA VAL A 21 31.87 -2.02 -31.54
C VAL A 21 31.64 -0.55 -31.19
N GLY A 22 31.98 0.30 -32.15
CA GLY A 22 32.02 1.75 -32.04
C GLY A 22 30.66 2.42 -31.86
N ARG A 23 30.74 3.73 -31.66
CA ARG A 23 29.65 4.67 -31.45
C ARG A 23 28.41 4.38 -32.32
N GLY A 24 27.26 4.21 -31.66
CA GLY A 24 25.97 4.44 -32.26
C GLY A 24 25.08 3.21 -32.33
N GLU A 25 24.61 2.71 -31.16
CA GLU A 25 23.34 2.01 -31.06
C GLU A 25 23.02 1.82 -29.55
N ARG A 26 21.93 2.41 -29.09
CA ARG A 26 21.39 2.19 -27.73
C ARG A 26 20.65 0.87 -27.74
N GLY A 27 21.22 -0.14 -27.10
CA GLY A 27 20.57 -1.43 -26.95
C GLY A 27 19.54 -1.42 -25.85
N THR A 28 18.32 -1.80 -26.17
CA THR A 28 17.21 -2.01 -25.24
C THR A 28 17.50 -3.21 -24.35
N VAL A 29 17.49 -3.01 -23.03
CA VAL A 29 17.52 -4.09 -22.05
C VAL A 29 16.08 -4.49 -21.75
N ARG A 30 15.62 -5.60 -22.31
CA ARG A 30 14.30 -6.18 -22.01
C ARG A 30 14.40 -7.07 -20.79
N THR A 31 13.88 -6.62 -19.66
CA THR A 31 13.74 -7.46 -18.47
C THR A 31 12.32 -8.02 -18.41
N LYS A 32 12.17 -9.33 -18.50
CA LYS A 32 10.87 -9.99 -18.26
C LYS A 32 10.77 -10.33 -16.78
N VAL A 33 9.90 -9.64 -16.08
CA VAL A 33 9.51 -10.03 -14.73
C VAL A 33 8.33 -11.02 -14.86
N ARG A 34 8.54 -12.26 -14.43
CA ARG A 34 7.48 -13.29 -14.38
C ARG A 34 7.17 -13.61 -12.93
N ALA A 35 5.94 -13.48 -12.55
CA ALA A 35 5.44 -13.99 -11.29
C ALA A 35 4.28 -14.96 -11.55
N THR A 36 4.13 -16.02 -10.80
CA THR A 36 3.10 -17.06 -10.99
C THR A 36 2.35 -17.28 -9.68
N VAL A 37 1.04 -17.35 -9.72
CA VAL A 37 0.20 -17.69 -8.56
C VAL A 37 -0.22 -19.16 -8.66
N THR A 38 -0.02 -19.91 -7.59
CA THR A 38 -0.58 -21.27 -7.44
C THR A 38 -1.51 -21.31 -6.24
N THR A 39 -2.71 -21.87 -6.44
CA THR A 39 -3.71 -22.08 -5.40
C THR A 39 -3.52 -23.48 -4.78
N GLY A 40 -3.09 -23.48 -3.52
CA GLY A 40 -2.90 -24.67 -2.69
C GLY A 40 -2.19 -24.24 -1.43
N ARG A 41 -2.20 -25.01 -0.36
CA ARG A 41 -1.38 -24.77 0.86
C ARG A 41 0.12 -24.81 0.50
N GLY A 42 0.55 -23.87 -0.32
CA GLY A 42 1.87 -23.74 -0.88
C GLY A 42 2.09 -22.29 -1.29
N MET A 43 3.32 -21.99 -1.57
CA MET A 43 3.89 -20.70 -1.97
C MET A 43 2.95 -19.87 -2.87
N ARG A 44 2.53 -18.71 -2.43
CA ARG A 44 1.87 -17.72 -3.29
C ARG A 44 2.94 -16.97 -4.08
N VAL A 45 2.89 -17.09 -5.38
CA VAL A 45 3.79 -16.40 -6.30
C VAL A 45 2.98 -15.35 -7.06
N VAL A 46 3.44 -14.12 -7.09
CA VAL A 46 2.81 -13.01 -7.81
C VAL A 46 3.27 -13.02 -9.26
N ARG A 47 2.36 -12.98 -10.23
CA ARG A 47 2.73 -12.85 -11.65
C ARG A 47 2.80 -11.38 -12.05
N ALA A 48 3.98 -10.90 -12.38
CA ALA A 48 4.13 -9.68 -13.14
C ALA A 48 4.09 -10.03 -14.64
N GLY A 49 3.10 -9.55 -15.33
CA GLY A 49 2.90 -9.80 -16.75
C GLY A 49 2.80 -8.52 -17.55
N ALA A 50 3.88 -7.76 -17.69
CA ALA A 50 3.98 -6.77 -18.75
C ALA A 50 5.41 -6.67 -19.25
N LYS A 51 5.57 -6.53 -20.56
CA LYS A 51 6.84 -6.10 -21.15
C LYS A 51 7.10 -4.68 -20.66
N ILE A 52 8.20 -4.50 -19.90
CA ILE A 52 8.71 -3.18 -19.59
C ILE A 52 9.51 -2.74 -20.80
N ASP A 53 9.00 -1.78 -21.55
CA ASP A 53 9.75 -1.08 -22.58
C ASP A 53 10.33 0.19 -21.94
N PHE A 54 11.61 0.15 -21.56
CA PHE A 54 12.27 1.26 -20.89
C PHE A 54 12.60 2.42 -21.83
N GLU A 55 12.48 2.24 -23.15
CA GLU A 55 12.71 3.33 -24.13
C GLU A 55 11.49 4.25 -24.24
N ASP A 56 10.28 3.73 -23.97
CA ASP A 56 9.02 4.48 -23.97
C ASP A 56 8.43 4.63 -22.56
N ALA A 57 9.23 4.51 -21.50
CA ALA A 57 8.78 4.86 -20.16
C ALA A 57 8.45 6.36 -20.15
N GLY A 58 7.29 6.68 -20.66
CA GLY A 58 6.75 8.02 -20.72
C GLY A 58 6.66 8.62 -19.33
N LEU A 59 6.34 9.91 -19.24
CA LEU A 59 6.18 10.68 -18.00
C LEU A 59 5.24 10.00 -16.97
N PHE A 60 4.46 9.02 -17.39
CA PHE A 60 3.34 8.43 -16.67
C PHE A 60 3.45 6.92 -16.47
N GLU A 61 4.61 6.31 -16.74
CA GLU A 61 4.73 4.85 -16.65
C GLU A 61 5.69 4.40 -15.57
N LEU A 62 5.18 3.61 -14.62
CA LEU A 62 5.91 2.65 -13.81
C LEU A 62 5.45 1.26 -14.21
N PRO A 63 6.31 0.25 -14.07
CA PRO A 63 5.89 -1.12 -14.21
C PRO A 63 4.65 -1.42 -13.39
N TYR A 64 3.72 -2.15 -13.98
CA TYR A 64 2.57 -2.68 -13.26
C TYR A 64 2.85 -4.12 -12.87
N ALA A 65 2.80 -4.39 -11.57
CA ALA A 65 2.69 -5.74 -11.03
C ALA A 65 1.32 -5.85 -10.36
N PRO A 66 0.49 -6.85 -10.69
CA PRO A 66 -0.86 -7.00 -10.13
C PRO A 66 -0.84 -7.48 -8.67
N VAL A 67 0.05 -6.90 -7.85
CA VAL A 67 0.27 -7.33 -6.47
C VAL A 67 -0.96 -7.08 -5.63
N ALA A 68 -1.52 -5.87 -5.72
CA ALA A 68 -2.70 -5.50 -4.96
C ALA A 68 -3.92 -6.38 -5.30
N GLU A 69 -4.10 -6.72 -6.58
CA GLU A 69 -5.18 -7.62 -7.03
C GLU A 69 -4.95 -9.07 -6.60
N THR A 70 -3.70 -9.54 -6.73
CA THR A 70 -3.33 -10.93 -6.40
C THR A 70 -3.44 -11.21 -4.90
N LEU A 71 -3.13 -10.21 -4.06
CA LEU A 71 -3.15 -10.29 -2.61
C LEU A 71 -4.47 -9.80 -2.00
N LEU A 72 -5.45 -9.45 -2.84
CA LEU A 72 -6.79 -9.06 -2.40
C LEU A 72 -7.46 -10.21 -1.65
N PRO A 73 -8.03 -9.98 -0.46
CA PRO A 73 -8.83 -10.98 0.22
C PRO A 73 -10.01 -11.45 -0.64
N LYS A 74 -10.39 -12.71 -0.48
CA LYS A 74 -11.58 -13.26 -1.16
C LYS A 74 -12.85 -12.70 -0.53
N GLY A 75 -13.85 -12.43 -1.38
CA GLY A 75 -15.15 -11.94 -0.96
C GLY A 75 -16.16 -11.97 -2.11
N PRO A 76 -17.34 -11.43 -1.90
CA PRO A 76 -18.40 -11.38 -2.93
C PRO A 76 -18.18 -10.21 -3.92
N TRP A 77 -16.98 -10.03 -4.36
CA TRP A 77 -16.57 -9.00 -5.34
C TRP A 77 -15.74 -9.59 -6.47
N LYS A 78 -15.70 -8.86 -7.57
CA LYS A 78 -14.85 -9.14 -8.73
C LYS A 78 -13.83 -8.02 -8.89
N VAL A 79 -12.62 -8.38 -9.28
CA VAL A 79 -11.60 -7.41 -9.72
C VAL A 79 -12.02 -6.85 -11.07
N VAL A 80 -11.94 -5.52 -11.20
CA VAL A 80 -12.19 -4.77 -12.44
C VAL A 80 -11.03 -3.81 -12.72
N GLU A 81 -10.95 -3.30 -13.94
CA GLU A 81 -9.98 -2.26 -14.30
C GLU A 81 -10.46 -0.88 -13.87
N GLY A 82 -9.55 0.09 -13.85
CA GLY A 82 -9.90 1.51 -13.66
C GLY A 82 -9.27 2.16 -12.43
N GLY A 83 -8.74 1.39 -11.48
CA GLY A 83 -8.17 1.98 -10.25
C GLY A 83 -9.14 3.00 -9.64
N VAL A 84 -8.67 4.18 -9.28
CA VAL A 84 -9.51 5.26 -8.71
C VAL A 84 -10.58 5.82 -9.65
N CYS A 85 -10.57 5.49 -10.95
CA CYS A 85 -11.62 5.84 -11.90
C CYS A 85 -12.65 4.72 -12.11
N ALA A 86 -12.56 3.60 -11.41
CA ALA A 86 -13.54 2.52 -11.54
C ALA A 86 -14.91 2.89 -10.96
N ALA A 87 -14.92 3.64 -9.85
CA ALA A 87 -16.12 4.21 -9.26
C ALA A 87 -16.64 5.39 -10.08
N LYS A 88 -17.97 5.49 -10.24
CA LYS A 88 -18.60 6.61 -10.93
C LYS A 88 -18.44 7.92 -10.16
N GLY A 89 -18.46 9.04 -10.88
CA GLY A 89 -18.37 10.36 -10.29
C GLY A 89 -16.94 10.82 -9.97
N PHE A 90 -15.92 10.14 -10.52
CA PHE A 90 -14.53 10.53 -10.31
C PHE A 90 -13.73 10.65 -11.60
N LYS A 91 -12.91 11.70 -11.64
CA LYS A 91 -11.92 11.99 -12.68
C LYS A 91 -10.57 12.23 -12.06
N VAL A 92 -9.51 12.00 -12.80
CA VAL A 92 -8.15 12.25 -12.35
C VAL A 92 -7.31 12.90 -13.43
N ALA A 93 -6.24 13.57 -13.00
CA ALA A 93 -5.19 14.06 -13.87
C ALA A 93 -3.83 13.77 -13.25
N ALA A 94 -2.80 13.70 -14.10
CA ALA A 94 -1.41 13.65 -13.67
C ALA A 94 -0.57 14.62 -14.52
N HIS A 95 0.39 15.29 -13.88
CA HIS A 95 1.24 16.27 -14.55
C HIS A 95 2.65 16.26 -14.00
N LYS A 96 3.62 16.66 -14.84
CA LYS A 96 4.99 16.90 -14.44
C LYS A 96 5.20 18.39 -14.22
N ALA A 97 5.05 18.85 -12.99
CA ALA A 97 5.35 20.25 -12.63
C ALA A 97 6.85 20.51 -12.46
N GLY A 98 7.67 19.48 -12.25
CA GLY A 98 9.13 19.62 -12.02
C GLY A 98 9.48 19.77 -10.55
N LEU A 99 8.68 19.20 -9.68
CA LEU A 99 8.92 19.20 -8.22
C LEU A 99 10.04 18.25 -7.84
N ARG A 100 10.18 17.11 -8.52
CA ARG A 100 11.29 16.17 -8.30
C ARG A 100 12.63 16.81 -8.63
N ALA A 101 13.68 16.35 -7.97
CA ALA A 101 15.04 16.81 -8.24
C ALA A 101 15.54 16.29 -9.60
N THR A 102 15.18 15.07 -9.95
CA THR A 102 15.61 14.37 -11.15
C THR A 102 14.44 13.56 -11.74
N GLY A 103 14.62 13.09 -12.95
CA GLY A 103 13.70 12.20 -13.62
C GLY A 103 12.69 12.89 -14.53
N THR A 104 11.95 12.06 -15.24
CA THR A 104 11.00 12.47 -16.29
C THR A 104 9.55 12.21 -15.89
N ARG A 105 9.30 11.44 -14.83
CA ARG A 105 7.95 11.07 -14.37
C ARG A 105 7.14 12.28 -13.92
N ALA A 106 5.82 12.18 -14.04
CA ALA A 106 4.89 13.07 -13.40
C ALA A 106 5.14 13.11 -11.87
N ASP A 107 4.84 14.25 -11.26
CA ASP A 107 5.09 14.52 -9.84
C ASP A 107 3.91 15.22 -9.14
N CYS A 108 2.79 15.36 -9.87
CA CYS A 108 1.53 15.85 -9.34
C CYS A 108 0.38 14.99 -9.85
N ALA A 109 -0.64 14.79 -9.02
CA ALA A 109 -1.90 14.16 -9.38
C ALA A 109 -3.07 14.92 -8.76
N LEU A 110 -4.21 14.92 -9.44
CA LEU A 110 -5.47 15.45 -8.97
C LEU A 110 -6.52 14.34 -9.06
N VAL A 111 -7.28 14.14 -7.97
CA VAL A 111 -8.51 13.36 -7.95
C VAL A 111 -9.65 14.35 -7.76
N LEU A 112 -10.62 14.34 -8.66
CA LEU A 112 -11.77 15.26 -8.67
C LEU A 112 -13.07 14.45 -8.63
N ALA A 113 -13.95 14.76 -7.69
CA ALA A 113 -15.32 14.30 -7.68
C ALA A 113 -16.21 15.23 -8.50
N ASP A 114 -17.15 14.69 -9.26
CA ASP A 114 -18.07 15.48 -10.08
C ASP A 114 -19.02 16.33 -9.21
N GLU A 115 -19.38 15.82 -8.02
CA GLU A 115 -20.19 16.49 -7.01
C GLU A 115 -19.54 16.32 -5.61
N ASP A 116 -20.13 16.90 -4.56
CA ASP A 116 -19.67 16.74 -3.18
C ASP A 116 -19.69 15.26 -2.78
N ALA A 117 -18.51 14.64 -2.65
CA ALA A 117 -18.38 13.26 -2.23
C ALA A 117 -18.24 13.16 -0.70
N LYS A 118 -18.92 12.21 -0.07
CA LYS A 118 -18.68 11.87 1.34
C LYS A 118 -17.22 11.50 1.49
N SER A 119 -16.53 12.15 2.43
CA SER A 119 -15.09 12.04 2.57
C SER A 119 -14.70 11.65 3.99
N ALA A 120 -13.79 10.70 4.09
CA ALA A 120 -13.20 10.30 5.35
C ALA A 120 -11.69 10.19 5.17
N GLY A 121 -10.94 10.56 6.21
CA GLY A 121 -9.49 10.52 6.19
C GLY A 121 -8.91 9.94 7.45
N ILE A 122 -7.81 9.23 7.28
CA ILE A 122 -6.98 8.75 8.36
C ILE A 122 -5.57 9.29 8.13
N PHE A 123 -4.95 9.81 9.18
CA PHE A 123 -3.74 10.61 9.07
C PHE A 123 -2.71 10.25 10.12
N THR A 124 -1.46 10.51 9.83
CA THR A 124 -0.33 10.27 10.75
C THR A 124 -0.57 10.82 12.16
N THR A 125 -0.13 10.05 13.14
CA THR A 125 -0.06 10.46 14.55
C THR A 125 1.32 11.02 14.92
N ASN A 126 2.25 11.10 13.96
CA ASN A 126 3.56 11.70 14.18
C ASN A 126 3.40 13.17 14.57
N VAL A 127 4.02 13.57 15.66
CA VAL A 127 3.97 14.97 16.15
C VAL A 127 4.62 15.97 15.20
N MET A 128 5.52 15.48 14.29
CA MET A 128 6.11 16.27 13.20
C MET A 128 5.19 16.32 11.98
N CYS A 129 3.89 16.38 12.20
CA CYS A 129 2.85 16.38 11.18
C CYS A 129 3.08 17.45 10.11
N ALA A 130 2.99 17.07 8.85
CA ALA A 130 3.16 17.96 7.71
C ALA A 130 1.97 18.92 7.53
N ALA A 131 2.21 20.11 6.97
CA ALA A 131 1.18 21.10 6.74
C ALA A 131 -0.02 20.59 5.92
N PRO A 132 0.12 19.83 4.83
CA PRO A 132 -1.01 19.25 4.09
C PRO A 132 -1.90 18.34 4.95
N VAL A 133 -1.30 17.57 5.85
CA VAL A 133 -2.04 16.69 6.77
C VAL A 133 -2.88 17.52 7.75
N THR A 134 -2.32 18.60 8.30
CA THR A 134 -3.06 19.52 9.19
C THR A 134 -4.24 20.14 8.46
N VAL A 135 -4.05 20.63 7.23
CA VAL A 135 -5.13 21.19 6.40
C VAL A 135 -6.25 20.16 6.20
N CYS A 136 -5.92 18.90 5.83
CA CYS A 136 -6.94 17.87 5.65
C CYS A 136 -7.69 17.53 6.93
N LYS A 137 -6.99 17.45 8.08
CA LYS A 137 -7.63 17.20 9.38
C LYS A 137 -8.64 18.30 9.73
N ASP A 138 -8.25 19.56 9.54
CA ASP A 138 -9.10 20.71 9.84
C ASP A 138 -10.32 20.75 8.91
N GLN A 139 -10.14 20.52 7.62
CA GLN A 139 -11.23 20.53 6.63
C GLN A 139 -12.23 19.41 6.90
N LEU A 140 -11.77 18.16 7.07
CA LEU A 140 -12.67 17.03 7.32
C LEU A 140 -13.33 17.06 8.69
N ALA A 141 -12.75 17.77 9.68
CA ALA A 141 -13.42 18.05 10.95
C ALA A 141 -14.54 19.07 10.79
N GLY A 142 -14.39 20.04 9.89
CA GLY A 142 -15.39 21.06 9.59
C GLY A 142 -16.51 20.60 8.66
N LYS A 143 -16.17 19.79 7.62
CA LYS A 143 -17.10 19.32 6.60
C LYS A 143 -16.77 17.88 6.20
N PRO A 144 -17.69 16.91 6.34
CA PRO A 144 -17.44 15.52 6.02
C PRO A 144 -17.60 15.19 4.51
N THR A 145 -17.42 16.18 3.65
CA THR A 145 -17.42 16.05 2.19
C THR A 145 -16.27 16.84 1.59
N ALA A 146 -15.81 16.42 0.39
CA ALA A 146 -14.84 17.17 -0.39
C ALA A 146 -15.07 16.94 -1.89
N ARG A 147 -14.49 17.83 -2.71
CA ARG A 147 -14.57 17.79 -4.18
C ARG A 147 -13.27 17.35 -4.81
N ALA A 148 -12.13 17.70 -4.23
CA ALA A 148 -10.85 17.44 -4.85
C ALA A 148 -9.77 17.05 -3.84
N LEU A 149 -8.83 16.22 -4.32
CA LEU A 149 -7.61 15.87 -3.62
C LEU A 149 -6.42 16.11 -4.54
N LEU A 150 -5.56 17.07 -4.16
CA LEU A 150 -4.33 17.37 -4.87
C LEU A 150 -3.15 16.70 -4.18
N ILE A 151 -2.32 15.99 -4.96
CA ILE A 151 -1.20 15.20 -4.46
C ILE A 151 0.08 15.64 -5.16
N ASN A 152 1.16 15.88 -4.41
CA ASN A 152 2.48 16.11 -5.00
C ASN A 152 3.52 15.12 -4.48
N ALA A 153 4.51 14.83 -5.34
CA ALA A 153 5.68 14.04 -5.04
C ALA A 153 6.97 14.81 -5.36
N GLY A 154 7.85 14.97 -4.35
CA GLY A 154 9.12 15.70 -4.47
C GLY A 154 9.49 16.48 -3.22
N GLN A 155 8.55 17.22 -2.64
CA GLN A 155 8.66 17.87 -1.33
C GLN A 155 7.53 17.39 -0.44
N ALA A 156 7.87 16.98 0.79
CA ALA A 156 6.91 16.53 1.79
C ALA A 156 6.09 17.68 2.41
N ASN A 157 6.57 18.90 2.31
CA ASN A 157 6.07 20.07 3.03
C ASN A 157 5.91 19.80 4.54
N ALA A 158 6.89 19.09 5.10
CA ALA A 158 7.01 18.75 6.50
C ALA A 158 8.25 19.44 7.08
N ALA A 159 8.23 19.81 8.35
CA ALA A 159 9.26 20.59 9.02
C ALA A 159 9.57 21.92 8.28
N THR A 160 8.56 22.58 7.75
CA THR A 160 8.63 23.81 6.97
C THR A 160 8.02 25.04 7.69
N GLY A 161 7.49 24.82 8.90
CA GLY A 161 6.93 25.86 9.75
C GLY A 161 5.74 26.61 9.11
N ASP A 162 5.51 27.85 9.56
CA ASP A 162 4.42 28.70 9.07
C ASP A 162 4.47 28.94 7.57
N ALA A 163 5.68 28.99 7.02
CA ALA A 163 5.87 29.17 5.59
C ALA A 163 5.35 27.95 4.78
N GLY A 164 5.52 26.73 5.29
CA GLY A 164 4.96 25.53 4.65
C GLY A 164 3.43 25.45 4.78
N MET A 165 2.88 25.96 5.88
CA MET A 165 1.42 26.10 6.04
C MET A 165 0.86 27.13 5.05
N ALA A 166 1.56 28.24 4.84
CA ALA A 166 1.17 29.23 3.84
C ALA A 166 1.21 28.62 2.42
N ASP A 167 2.27 27.87 2.07
CA ASP A 167 2.35 27.15 0.79
C ASP A 167 1.17 26.18 0.59
N ALA A 168 0.78 25.44 1.62
CA ALA A 168 -0.35 24.50 1.55
C ALA A 168 -1.68 25.24 1.29
N LYS A 169 -1.93 26.33 2.01
CA LYS A 169 -3.14 27.15 1.82
C LYS A 169 -3.18 27.81 0.44
N GLU A 170 -2.06 28.38 -0.01
CA GLU A 170 -1.94 28.97 -1.35
C GLU A 170 -2.20 27.93 -2.45
N THR A 171 -1.71 26.69 -2.24
CA THR A 171 -1.95 25.57 -3.15
C THR A 171 -3.45 25.20 -3.21
N ALA A 172 -4.15 25.15 -2.08
CA ALA A 172 -5.58 24.89 -2.03
C ALA A 172 -6.38 26.01 -2.71
N ALA A 173 -6.03 27.27 -2.44
CA ALA A 173 -6.67 28.45 -3.05
C ALA A 173 -6.53 28.48 -4.58
N GLU A 174 -5.33 28.15 -5.11
CA GLU A 174 -5.14 28.08 -6.56
C GLU A 174 -5.95 26.97 -7.21
N LEU A 175 -6.02 25.78 -6.58
CA LEU A 175 -6.86 24.71 -7.12
C LEU A 175 -8.35 25.05 -7.03
N SER A 176 -8.80 25.64 -5.91
CA SER A 176 -10.16 26.15 -5.75
C SER A 176 -10.55 27.10 -6.87
N LYS A 177 -9.70 28.08 -7.17
CA LYS A 177 -9.88 29.02 -8.26
C LYS A 177 -9.93 28.33 -9.63
N SER A 178 -9.01 27.37 -9.86
CA SER A 178 -8.92 26.67 -11.14
C SER A 178 -10.13 25.77 -11.43
N LEU A 179 -10.71 25.16 -10.38
CA LEU A 179 -11.88 24.28 -10.47
C LEU A 179 -13.22 25.02 -10.29
N GLY A 180 -13.22 26.23 -9.71
CA GLY A 180 -14.44 26.95 -9.33
C GLY A 180 -15.20 26.31 -8.16
N VAL A 181 -14.48 25.66 -7.22
CA VAL A 181 -15.05 25.02 -6.04
C VAL A 181 -14.51 25.71 -4.76
N PRO A 182 -15.23 25.65 -3.62
CA PRO A 182 -14.74 26.22 -2.35
C PRO A 182 -13.39 25.64 -1.88
N GLU A 183 -12.58 26.45 -1.19
CA GLU A 183 -11.29 25.99 -0.64
C GLU A 183 -11.46 24.88 0.42
N GLU A 184 -12.54 24.92 1.18
CA GLU A 184 -12.89 23.90 2.17
C GLU A 184 -13.21 22.53 1.54
N ASP A 185 -13.39 22.46 0.24
CA ASP A 185 -13.61 21.22 -0.52
C ASP A 185 -12.32 20.64 -1.13
N ILE A 186 -11.17 21.27 -0.85
CA ILE A 186 -9.87 20.86 -1.37
C ILE A 186 -9.06 20.15 -0.28
N LEU A 187 -8.73 18.89 -0.51
CA LEU A 187 -7.80 18.13 0.33
C LEU A 187 -6.41 18.10 -0.32
N LEU A 188 -5.39 17.94 0.50
CA LEU A 188 -3.99 17.98 0.07
C LEU A 188 -3.20 16.78 0.58
N MET A 189 -2.35 16.22 -0.26
CA MET A 189 -1.33 15.24 0.13
C MET A 189 0.02 15.60 -0.47
N SER A 190 1.08 15.39 0.29
CA SER A 190 2.46 15.63 -0.16
C SER A 190 3.37 14.47 0.24
N THR A 191 4.38 14.20 -0.56
CA THR A 191 5.43 13.23 -0.25
C THR A 191 6.76 13.66 -0.86
N GLY A 192 7.87 13.18 -0.33
CA GLY A 192 9.22 13.49 -0.80
C GLY A 192 10.10 14.05 0.31
N VAL A 193 10.99 14.98 -0.03
CA VAL A 193 12.02 15.48 0.89
C VAL A 193 11.43 16.32 2.02
N ILE A 194 11.79 15.97 3.27
CA ILE A 194 11.42 16.69 4.49
C ILE A 194 12.34 17.94 4.63
N GLY A 195 11.80 19.02 5.20
CA GLY A 195 12.55 20.27 5.48
C GLY A 195 12.81 21.16 4.26
N LYS A 196 12.36 20.75 3.07
CA LYS A 196 12.45 21.59 1.85
C LYS A 196 11.10 22.24 1.55
N ARG A 197 11.14 23.55 1.29
CA ARG A 197 9.99 24.32 0.85
C ARG A 197 9.48 23.82 -0.51
N MET A 198 8.20 23.96 -0.73
CA MET A 198 7.55 23.70 -2.02
C MET A 198 8.16 24.60 -3.10
N LYS A 199 8.33 24.07 -4.31
CA LYS A 199 8.74 24.86 -5.50
C LYS A 199 7.51 25.54 -6.09
N MET A 200 6.98 26.55 -5.39
CA MET A 200 5.72 27.21 -5.73
C MET A 200 5.71 27.79 -7.15
N ASP A 201 6.84 28.32 -7.61
CA ASP A 201 7.04 28.83 -8.97
C ASP A 201 6.76 27.80 -10.07
N LYS A 202 6.93 26.52 -9.75
CA LYS A 202 6.65 25.38 -10.65
C LYS A 202 5.32 24.74 -10.38
N TYR A 203 4.94 24.65 -9.11
CA TYR A 203 3.74 23.93 -8.69
C TYR A 203 2.45 24.67 -9.11
N MET A 204 2.39 25.97 -8.85
CA MET A 204 1.19 26.78 -9.14
C MET A 204 0.73 26.69 -10.61
N PRO A 205 1.60 26.86 -11.63
CA PRO A 205 1.18 26.65 -13.02
C PRO A 205 0.75 25.20 -13.29
N GLY A 206 1.37 24.21 -12.63
CA GLY A 206 1.03 22.79 -12.78
C GLY A 206 -0.38 22.45 -12.27
N ILE A 207 -0.87 23.16 -11.25
CA ILE A 207 -2.23 22.98 -10.71
C ILE A 207 -3.29 23.34 -11.76
N SER A 208 -3.13 24.45 -12.46
CA SER A 208 -4.06 24.85 -13.53
C SER A 208 -4.07 23.80 -14.66
N VAL A 209 -2.90 23.25 -15.04
CA VAL A 209 -2.81 22.17 -16.03
C VAL A 209 -3.54 20.92 -15.58
N LEU A 210 -3.41 20.53 -14.29
CA LEU A 210 -4.15 19.39 -13.76
C LEU A 210 -5.66 19.60 -13.82
N ALA A 211 -6.15 20.78 -13.42
CA ALA A 211 -7.57 21.12 -13.42
C ALA A 211 -8.20 21.06 -14.82
N GLU A 212 -7.45 21.46 -15.87
CA GLU A 212 -7.90 21.46 -17.25
C GLU A 212 -7.91 20.06 -17.91
N ASN A 213 -7.17 19.09 -17.35
CA ASN A 213 -6.91 17.81 -18.00
C ASN A 213 -7.42 16.60 -17.20
N VAL A 214 -8.42 16.78 -16.34
CA VAL A 214 -9.05 15.66 -15.62
C VAL A 214 -9.89 14.80 -16.55
N GLU A 215 -9.71 13.49 -16.47
CA GLU A 215 -10.53 12.54 -17.23
C GLU A 215 -10.79 11.26 -16.42
N SER A 216 -11.83 10.52 -16.80
CA SER A 216 -12.19 9.24 -16.20
C SER A 216 -11.80 8.11 -17.15
N SER A 217 -10.54 7.68 -17.06
CA SER A 217 -10.02 6.57 -17.87
C SER A 217 -9.03 5.69 -17.09
N VAL A 218 -8.84 4.46 -17.56
CA VAL A 218 -7.82 3.56 -17.03
C VAL A 218 -6.42 4.16 -17.17
N ALA A 219 -6.16 4.84 -18.27
CA ALA A 219 -4.87 5.49 -18.54
C ALA A 219 -4.60 6.62 -17.56
N ALA A 220 -5.57 7.50 -17.32
CA ALA A 220 -5.46 8.58 -16.34
C ALA A 220 -5.27 8.05 -14.91
N ALA A 221 -6.02 7.01 -14.51
CA ALA A 221 -5.85 6.37 -13.20
C ALA A 221 -4.43 5.80 -13.01
N ASN A 222 -3.88 5.15 -14.04
CA ASN A 222 -2.52 4.64 -14.03
C ASN A 222 -1.47 5.77 -13.97
N ALA A 223 -1.69 6.85 -14.69
CA ALA A 223 -0.83 8.04 -14.66
C ALA A 223 -0.83 8.69 -13.28
N ALA A 224 -2.00 8.85 -12.65
CA ALA A 224 -2.13 9.39 -11.29
C ALA A 224 -1.41 8.50 -10.26
N ALA A 225 -1.62 7.18 -10.32
CA ALA A 225 -0.93 6.23 -9.44
C ALA A 225 0.60 6.25 -9.61
N THR A 226 1.10 6.53 -10.83
CA THR A 226 2.53 6.70 -11.10
C THR A 226 3.07 8.02 -10.55
N ALA A 227 2.30 9.10 -10.70
CA ALA A 227 2.71 10.44 -10.30
C ALA A 227 2.96 10.58 -8.79
N ILE A 228 2.22 9.85 -7.97
CA ILE A 228 2.35 9.89 -6.50
C ILE A 228 3.53 9.07 -5.96
N CYS A 229 4.12 8.16 -6.75
CA CYS A 229 5.22 7.28 -6.35
C CYS A 229 6.52 8.05 -6.12
N THR A 230 7.37 7.60 -5.20
CA THR A 230 8.71 8.15 -4.93
C THR A 230 9.80 7.13 -5.25
N THR A 231 10.18 6.29 -4.30
CA THR A 231 11.15 5.20 -4.44
C THR A 231 10.50 3.88 -4.91
N ASP A 232 9.19 3.88 -5.06
CA ASP A 232 8.40 2.74 -5.53
C ASP A 232 8.92 2.19 -6.87
N LEU A 233 9.01 0.88 -6.98
CA LEU A 233 9.40 0.18 -8.22
C LEU A 233 8.20 -0.13 -9.11
N VAL A 234 6.99 -0.22 -8.53
CA VAL A 234 5.74 -0.48 -9.23
C VAL A 234 4.65 0.48 -8.78
N ARG A 235 3.72 0.83 -9.68
CA ARG A 235 2.48 1.51 -9.28
C ARG A 235 1.54 0.52 -8.61
N LYS A 236 0.80 0.99 -7.62
CA LYS A 236 -0.12 0.17 -6.80
C LYS A 236 -1.53 0.64 -7.00
N THR A 237 -2.33 -0.14 -7.70
CA THR A 237 -3.75 0.11 -7.97
C THR A 237 -4.55 -1.17 -7.83
N VAL A 238 -5.81 -1.04 -7.47
CA VAL A 238 -6.79 -2.13 -7.46
C VAL A 238 -8.19 -1.54 -7.60
N ALA A 239 -9.09 -2.25 -8.26
CA ALA A 239 -10.50 -1.91 -8.25
C ALA A 239 -11.35 -3.19 -8.23
N ILE A 240 -12.53 -3.08 -7.61
CA ILE A 240 -13.50 -4.16 -7.48
C ILE A 240 -14.90 -3.66 -7.79
N GLU A 241 -15.77 -4.60 -8.15
CA GLU A 241 -17.22 -4.39 -8.19
C GLU A 241 -17.94 -5.45 -7.35
N LEU A 242 -19.03 -5.06 -6.71
CA LEU A 242 -19.88 -5.91 -5.89
C LEU A 242 -21.34 -5.44 -5.95
N GLU A 243 -22.25 -6.28 -5.50
CA GLU A 243 -23.68 -5.94 -5.45
C GLU A 243 -24.09 -5.51 -4.03
N ILE A 244 -24.66 -4.31 -3.90
CA ILE A 244 -25.24 -3.78 -2.66
C ILE A 244 -26.65 -3.28 -2.94
N GLY A 245 -27.67 -3.80 -2.24
CA GLY A 245 -29.06 -3.41 -2.43
C GLY A 245 -29.57 -3.62 -3.85
N GLY A 246 -29.08 -4.65 -4.57
CA GLY A 246 -29.41 -4.93 -5.96
C GLY A 246 -28.84 -3.91 -6.97
N LYS A 247 -27.82 -3.18 -6.57
CA LYS A 247 -27.06 -2.24 -7.43
C LYS A 247 -25.60 -2.62 -7.47
N THR A 248 -25.00 -2.52 -8.64
CA THR A 248 -23.55 -2.70 -8.79
C THR A 248 -22.84 -1.48 -8.24
N VAL A 249 -22.06 -1.68 -7.18
CA VAL A 249 -21.18 -0.68 -6.55
C VAL A 249 -19.77 -0.97 -7.00
N ARG A 250 -19.02 0.07 -7.34
CA ARG A 250 -17.59 -0.02 -7.65
C ARG A 250 -16.76 0.75 -6.65
N MET A 251 -15.61 0.18 -6.38
CA MET A 251 -14.62 0.77 -5.49
C MET A 251 -13.24 0.57 -6.10
N GLY A 252 -12.43 1.62 -6.09
CA GLY A 252 -11.07 1.53 -6.60
C GLY A 252 -10.11 2.38 -5.81
N GLY A 253 -8.84 2.02 -5.85
CA GLY A 253 -7.83 2.75 -5.09
C GLY A 253 -6.46 2.78 -5.76
N MET A 254 -5.66 3.73 -5.31
CA MET A 254 -4.23 3.81 -5.57
C MET A 254 -3.47 4.10 -4.28
N ALA A 255 -2.24 3.60 -4.19
CA ALA A 255 -1.37 3.90 -3.07
C ALA A 255 0.09 4.00 -3.52
N LYS A 256 0.91 4.67 -2.71
CA LYS A 256 2.36 4.71 -2.83
C LYS A 256 3.02 4.45 -1.48
N GLY A 257 4.22 3.91 -1.55
CA GLY A 257 5.11 3.70 -0.42
C GLY A 257 6.06 2.54 -0.71
N SER A 258 7.30 2.68 -0.24
CA SER A 258 8.38 1.72 -0.40
C SER A 258 9.38 1.81 0.77
N GLY A 259 9.68 3.00 1.28
CA GLY A 259 10.49 3.25 2.48
C GLY A 259 9.83 4.22 3.44
N MET A 260 10.32 4.28 4.68
CA MET A 260 9.74 4.97 5.84
C MET A 260 8.31 4.47 6.07
N ILE A 261 8.11 3.13 6.18
CA ILE A 261 6.80 2.47 6.31
C ILE A 261 6.69 1.75 7.65
N HIS A 262 6.02 2.36 8.60
CA HIS A 262 5.54 1.76 9.84
C HIS A 262 4.27 2.48 10.30
N PRO A 263 3.13 2.20 9.70
CA PRO A 263 1.91 2.89 10.05
C PRO A 263 1.48 2.55 11.50
N ASN A 264 1.47 3.56 12.34
CA ASN A 264 0.47 3.76 13.37
C ASN A 264 -0.36 4.94 12.89
N MET A 265 -0.97 4.75 11.70
CA MET A 265 -1.44 5.75 10.75
C MET A 265 -0.27 6.53 10.12
N ALA A 266 0.70 5.83 9.50
CA ALA A 266 1.89 6.51 8.95
C ALA A 266 2.58 5.83 7.76
N THR A 267 3.20 6.61 6.91
CA THR A 267 4.09 6.56 5.74
C THR A 267 3.55 5.90 4.49
N MET A 268 2.35 6.30 4.11
CA MET A 268 1.83 6.01 2.78
C MET A 268 0.92 7.14 2.32
N LEU A 269 0.72 7.27 1.05
CA LEU A 269 -0.42 7.99 0.51
C LEU A 269 -1.35 6.96 -0.12
N GLY A 270 -2.59 6.93 0.35
CA GLY A 270 -3.64 6.06 -0.16
C GLY A 270 -4.88 6.87 -0.51
N VAL A 271 -5.47 6.58 -1.65
CA VAL A 271 -6.74 7.16 -2.09
C VAL A 271 -7.65 6.03 -2.50
N VAL A 272 -8.86 6.03 -1.97
CA VAL A 272 -9.92 5.10 -2.39
C VAL A 272 -11.15 5.89 -2.81
N THR A 273 -11.72 5.54 -3.94
CA THR A 273 -12.99 6.06 -4.46
C THR A 273 -14.03 4.97 -4.44
N CYS A 274 -15.25 5.31 -4.12
CA CYS A 274 -16.41 4.43 -4.10
C CYS A 274 -17.61 5.16 -4.68
N ASP A 275 -18.50 4.47 -5.40
CA ASP A 275 -19.74 5.09 -5.89
C ASP A 275 -20.97 4.73 -5.05
N ALA A 276 -20.83 4.01 -3.93
CA ALA A 276 -21.93 3.73 -3.02
C ALA A 276 -22.54 5.00 -2.40
N ALA A 277 -23.86 5.03 -2.28
CA ALA A 277 -24.57 5.99 -1.44
C ALA A 277 -24.48 5.54 0.02
N VAL A 278 -23.83 6.35 0.88
CA VAL A 278 -23.58 6.07 2.28
C VAL A 278 -23.57 7.35 3.09
N SER A 279 -24.06 7.34 4.32
CA SER A 279 -24.00 8.50 5.21
C SER A 279 -22.56 8.81 5.64
N SER A 280 -22.27 10.07 5.93
CA SER A 280 -20.92 10.51 6.33
C SER A 280 -20.42 9.80 7.59
N ASP A 281 -21.31 9.56 8.56
CA ASP A 281 -20.93 8.90 9.81
C ASP A 281 -20.55 7.44 9.58
N VAL A 282 -21.37 6.70 8.83
CA VAL A 282 -21.06 5.32 8.47
C VAL A 282 -19.78 5.25 7.65
N TRP A 283 -19.60 6.15 6.67
CA TRP A 283 -18.40 6.18 5.83
C TRP A 283 -17.12 6.43 6.63
N ARG A 284 -17.18 7.38 7.57
CA ARG A 284 -16.06 7.68 8.47
C ARG A 284 -15.69 6.47 9.33
N ASP A 285 -16.69 5.81 9.92
CA ASP A 285 -16.48 4.70 10.84
C ASP A 285 -15.89 3.48 10.12
N ILE A 286 -16.45 3.09 8.96
CA ILE A 286 -15.91 1.96 8.19
C ILE A 286 -14.53 2.27 7.62
N THR A 287 -14.25 3.52 7.20
CA THR A 287 -12.92 3.94 6.76
C THR A 287 -11.90 3.78 7.89
N SER A 288 -12.24 4.19 9.11
CA SER A 288 -11.37 4.04 10.28
C SER A 288 -11.04 2.58 10.57
N ARG A 289 -12.06 1.70 10.56
CA ARG A 289 -11.86 0.26 10.81
C ARG A 289 -11.08 -0.41 9.67
N ALA A 290 -11.39 -0.09 8.42
CA ALA A 290 -10.68 -0.62 7.25
C ALA A 290 -9.20 -0.23 7.27
N GLY A 291 -8.86 1.02 7.57
CA GLY A 291 -7.48 1.47 7.69
C GLY A 291 -6.73 0.79 8.83
N SER A 292 -7.39 0.59 9.98
CA SER A 292 -6.82 -0.11 11.13
C SER A 292 -6.52 -1.58 10.83
N ALA A 293 -7.37 -2.24 10.05
CA ALA A 293 -7.21 -3.64 9.68
C ALA A 293 -6.28 -3.87 8.46
N SER A 294 -5.82 -2.81 7.80
CA SER A 294 -5.03 -2.89 6.57
C SER A 294 -3.73 -2.11 6.64
N PHE A 295 -3.74 -0.82 6.33
CA PHE A 295 -2.54 0.02 6.29
C PHE A 295 -1.82 0.09 7.63
N ASN A 296 -2.53 0.06 8.77
CA ASN A 296 -1.90 0.01 10.09
C ASN A 296 -1.23 -1.33 10.42
N GLN A 297 -1.37 -2.32 9.55
CA GLN A 297 -0.81 -3.65 9.74
C GLN A 297 0.40 -3.93 8.82
N ILE A 298 0.99 -2.90 8.20
CA ILE A 298 2.21 -3.08 7.41
C ILE A 298 3.43 -2.45 8.07
N SER A 299 4.64 -2.93 7.74
CA SER A 299 5.90 -2.25 8.04
C SER A 299 6.99 -2.65 7.06
N VAL A 300 7.81 -1.67 6.64
CA VAL A 300 9.06 -1.91 5.90
C VAL A 300 10.26 -1.77 6.82
N ASP A 301 10.37 -0.69 7.58
CA ASP A 301 11.57 -0.29 8.31
C ASP A 301 11.33 0.15 9.77
N GLY A 302 10.08 0.20 10.20
CA GLY A 302 9.74 0.62 11.56
C GLY A 302 9.66 2.14 11.75
N ASP A 303 9.84 2.93 10.69
CA ASP A 303 9.85 4.40 10.75
C ASP A 303 8.51 5.01 10.35
N THR A 304 7.96 5.86 11.22
CA THR A 304 6.68 6.56 11.01
C THR A 304 6.89 7.91 10.34
N SER A 305 6.23 8.17 9.20
CA SER A 305 6.37 9.43 8.46
C SER A 305 5.55 10.59 9.04
N THR A 306 5.89 11.76 8.53
CA THR A 306 5.22 13.04 8.79
C THR A 306 3.98 13.28 7.94
N ASN A 307 3.74 12.48 6.89
CA ASN A 307 2.80 12.82 5.81
C ASN A 307 1.67 11.83 5.57
N ASP A 308 1.66 10.71 6.29
CA ASP A 308 0.75 9.63 5.94
C ASP A 308 -0.71 10.02 5.96
N SER A 309 -1.36 9.60 4.89
CA SER A 309 -2.75 9.93 4.66
C SER A 309 -3.44 8.84 3.84
N LEU A 310 -4.53 8.31 4.36
CA LEU A 310 -5.53 7.59 3.59
C LEU A 310 -6.75 8.50 3.47
N VAL A 311 -7.20 8.80 2.26
CA VAL A 311 -8.46 9.52 2.01
C VAL A 311 -9.37 8.64 1.17
N CYS A 312 -10.59 8.46 1.65
CA CYS A 312 -11.63 7.67 1.02
C CYS A 312 -12.81 8.56 0.65
N PHE A 313 -13.27 8.46 -0.60
CA PHE A 313 -14.39 9.21 -1.14
C PHE A 313 -15.54 8.27 -1.50
N ALA A 314 -16.79 8.71 -1.28
CA ALA A 314 -17.99 8.04 -1.76
C ALA A 314 -18.90 9.04 -2.48
N SER A 315 -19.12 8.84 -3.80
CA SER A 315 -19.90 9.77 -4.63
C SER A 315 -21.42 9.58 -4.51
N GLY A 316 -21.88 8.37 -4.18
CA GLY A 316 -23.31 8.03 -4.16
C GLY A 316 -23.91 7.67 -5.53
N GLU A 317 -23.11 7.59 -6.58
CA GLU A 317 -23.60 7.43 -7.98
C GLU A 317 -23.90 5.99 -8.40
N ALA A 318 -23.72 4.99 -7.50
CA ALA A 318 -24.14 3.60 -7.77
C ALA A 318 -25.67 3.45 -7.86
N GLY A 319 -26.41 4.34 -7.18
CA GLY A 319 -27.87 4.34 -7.16
C GLY A 319 -28.47 3.32 -6.20
N ASN A 320 -27.73 2.83 -5.23
CA ASN A 320 -28.24 2.07 -4.09
C ASN A 320 -28.95 3.02 -3.10
N ALA A 321 -29.81 2.48 -2.23
CA ALA A 321 -30.34 3.24 -1.10
C ALA A 321 -29.19 3.71 -0.21
N GLU A 322 -29.30 4.92 0.36
CA GLU A 322 -28.25 5.43 1.25
C GLU A 322 -28.08 4.52 2.48
N ILE A 323 -26.87 4.04 2.70
CA ILE A 323 -26.52 3.18 3.84
C ILE A 323 -26.35 4.08 5.07
N VAL A 324 -27.31 4.00 6.01
CA VAL A 324 -27.34 4.82 7.22
C VAL A 324 -27.23 3.99 8.50
N ASP A 325 -27.47 2.68 8.46
CA ASP A 325 -27.31 1.77 9.58
C ASP A 325 -25.90 1.17 9.60
N ALA A 326 -25.06 1.65 10.52
CA ALA A 326 -23.68 1.19 10.67
C ALA A 326 -23.55 -0.31 11.01
N ASN A 327 -24.62 -0.95 11.55
CA ASN A 327 -24.65 -2.35 11.92
C ASN A 327 -25.42 -3.20 10.88
N GLY A 328 -25.94 -2.58 9.84
CA GLY A 328 -26.69 -3.25 8.78
C GLY A 328 -25.79 -4.14 7.89
N ALA A 329 -26.40 -5.13 7.25
CA ALA A 329 -25.69 -6.06 6.37
C ALA A 329 -24.99 -5.35 5.20
N GLU A 330 -25.59 -4.27 4.65
CA GLU A 330 -25.01 -3.48 3.55
C GLU A 330 -23.79 -2.68 4.01
N ALA A 331 -23.83 -2.08 5.21
CA ALA A 331 -22.68 -1.39 5.80
C ALA A 331 -21.52 -2.37 6.05
N LYS A 332 -21.83 -3.57 6.57
CA LYS A 332 -20.82 -4.61 6.80
C LYS A 332 -20.19 -5.08 5.49
N LEU A 333 -20.99 -5.28 4.46
CA LEU A 333 -20.49 -5.67 3.13
C LEU A 333 -19.62 -4.57 2.50
N LEU A 334 -20.03 -3.30 2.64
CA LEU A 334 -19.24 -2.15 2.17
C LEU A 334 -17.92 -2.03 2.94
N GLU A 335 -17.93 -2.25 4.26
CA GLU A 335 -16.72 -2.29 5.10
C GLU A 335 -15.77 -3.41 4.69
N ASP A 336 -16.29 -4.62 4.48
CA ASP A 336 -15.48 -5.76 4.06
C ASP A 336 -14.82 -5.50 2.69
N ALA A 337 -15.56 -4.88 1.76
CA ALA A 337 -15.04 -4.49 0.46
C ALA A 337 -13.95 -3.41 0.56
N LEU A 338 -14.19 -2.36 1.36
CA LEU A 338 -13.21 -1.29 1.60
C LEU A 338 -11.94 -1.85 2.26
N THR A 339 -12.12 -2.72 3.27
CA THR A 339 -11.02 -3.39 3.95
C THR A 339 -10.20 -4.24 2.98
N ALA A 340 -10.86 -4.97 2.08
CA ALA A 340 -10.17 -5.77 1.07
C ALA A 340 -9.34 -4.92 0.11
N VAL A 341 -9.89 -3.83 -0.42
CA VAL A 341 -9.16 -2.88 -1.29
C VAL A 341 -7.96 -2.29 -0.55
N CYS A 342 -8.16 -1.82 0.68
CA CYS A 342 -7.09 -1.29 1.52
C CYS A 342 -6.02 -2.35 1.84
N MET A 343 -6.39 -3.60 2.12
CA MET A 343 -5.43 -4.71 2.33
C MET A 343 -4.62 -5.03 1.08
N GLY A 344 -5.25 -5.07 -0.09
CA GLY A 344 -4.53 -5.29 -1.34
C GLY A 344 -3.46 -4.22 -1.58
N LEU A 345 -3.81 -2.94 -1.39
CA LEU A 345 -2.88 -1.82 -1.52
C LEU A 345 -1.78 -1.85 -0.44
N ALA A 346 -2.14 -2.12 0.81
CA ALA A 346 -1.20 -2.19 1.92
C ALA A 346 -0.17 -3.32 1.73
N LYS A 347 -0.62 -4.52 1.35
CA LYS A 347 0.27 -5.65 1.01
C LYS A 347 1.17 -5.32 -0.17
N ALA A 348 0.67 -4.59 -1.18
CA ALA A 348 1.48 -4.16 -2.32
C ALA A 348 2.58 -3.16 -1.90
N ILE A 349 2.34 -2.30 -0.92
CA ILE A 349 3.36 -1.41 -0.34
C ILE A 349 4.44 -2.23 0.36
N ALA A 350 4.07 -3.16 1.23
CA ALA A 350 5.02 -4.01 1.95
C ALA A 350 5.82 -4.92 1.00
N TRP A 351 5.18 -5.44 -0.05
CA TRP A 351 5.82 -6.24 -1.09
C TRP A 351 6.87 -5.44 -1.87
N ASP A 352 6.57 -4.17 -2.21
CA ASP A 352 7.46 -3.26 -2.93
C ASP A 352 8.38 -2.46 -1.98
N GLY A 353 8.62 -2.96 -0.76
CA GLY A 353 9.53 -2.34 0.20
C GLY A 353 10.93 -2.17 -0.37
N GLU A 354 11.64 -1.09 0.00
CA GLU A 354 12.99 -0.79 -0.49
C GLU A 354 13.94 -1.97 -0.27
N GLY A 355 14.40 -2.55 -1.38
CA GLY A 355 15.31 -3.69 -1.38
C GLY A 355 14.67 -5.02 -0.97
N ALA A 356 13.35 -5.12 -0.83
CA ALA A 356 12.65 -6.34 -0.47
C ALA A 356 12.88 -7.47 -1.49
N THR A 357 12.94 -8.70 -1.01
CA THR A 357 12.97 -9.91 -1.84
C THR A 357 11.75 -10.81 -1.62
N CYS A 358 10.95 -10.54 -0.59
CA CYS A 358 9.65 -11.19 -0.38
C CYS A 358 8.72 -10.35 0.50
N LEU A 359 7.41 -10.60 0.39
CA LEU A 359 6.42 -10.19 1.37
C LEU A 359 6.44 -11.17 2.54
N ILE A 360 6.48 -10.67 3.78
CA ILE A 360 6.25 -11.46 4.99
C ILE A 360 4.79 -11.27 5.40
N GLU A 361 4.02 -12.35 5.48
CA GLU A 361 2.67 -12.37 6.02
C GLU A 361 2.72 -13.09 7.38
N CYS A 362 2.51 -12.36 8.46
CA CYS A 362 2.47 -12.90 9.82
C CYS A 362 1.02 -13.00 10.29
N ASN A 363 0.59 -14.22 10.60
CA ASN A 363 -0.74 -14.55 11.13
C ASN A 363 -0.59 -14.92 12.60
N VAL A 364 -1.34 -14.26 13.48
CA VAL A 364 -1.38 -14.56 14.91
C VAL A 364 -2.78 -15.00 15.30
N SER A 365 -2.87 -16.04 16.14
CA SER A 365 -4.11 -16.58 16.69
C SER A 365 -3.96 -16.91 18.17
N GLY A 366 -5.09 -17.03 18.86
CA GLY A 366 -5.12 -17.43 20.26
C GLY A 366 -4.78 -16.30 21.25
N ALA A 367 -4.76 -15.05 20.79
CA ALA A 367 -4.56 -13.86 21.62
C ALA A 367 -5.82 -13.51 22.44
N GLY A 368 -5.72 -12.55 23.35
CA GLY A 368 -6.84 -12.09 24.18
C GLY A 368 -7.97 -11.48 23.35
N ASP A 369 -7.63 -10.71 22.35
CA ASP A 369 -8.53 -10.13 21.34
C ASP A 369 -7.77 -9.90 20.03
N ASP A 370 -8.49 -9.41 18.99
CA ASP A 370 -7.92 -9.17 17.66
C ASP A 370 -6.88 -8.05 17.65
N GLU A 371 -6.99 -7.06 18.54
CA GLU A 371 -6.00 -5.98 18.64
C GLU A 371 -4.68 -6.50 19.20
N ASP A 372 -4.74 -7.30 20.27
CA ASP A 372 -3.55 -7.98 20.83
C ASP A 372 -2.86 -8.84 19.76
N ALA A 373 -3.65 -9.59 18.96
CA ALA A 373 -3.10 -10.40 17.88
C ALA A 373 -2.41 -9.54 16.80
N ARG A 374 -3.00 -8.41 16.42
CA ARG A 374 -2.42 -7.46 15.47
C ARG A 374 -1.12 -6.84 15.99
N VAL A 375 -1.08 -6.45 17.26
CA VAL A 375 0.12 -5.90 17.89
C VAL A 375 1.27 -6.92 17.88
N ILE A 376 0.98 -8.19 18.21
CA ILE A 376 1.97 -9.26 18.14
C ILE A 376 2.45 -9.50 16.70
N ALA A 377 1.55 -9.60 15.74
CA ALA A 377 1.90 -9.78 14.34
C ALA A 377 2.80 -8.64 13.82
N ARG A 378 2.46 -7.39 14.14
CA ARG A 378 3.27 -6.21 13.78
C ARG A 378 4.68 -6.28 14.38
N SER A 379 4.80 -6.68 15.63
CA SER A 379 6.10 -6.82 16.27
C SER A 379 7.02 -7.79 15.53
N VAL A 380 6.45 -8.91 15.06
CA VAL A 380 7.21 -9.92 14.32
C VAL A 380 7.72 -9.37 12.99
N ILE A 381 6.86 -8.71 12.20
CA ILE A 381 7.24 -8.17 10.89
C ILE A 381 8.15 -6.93 10.99
N CYS A 382 8.22 -6.28 12.15
CA CYS A 382 9.13 -5.16 12.43
C CYS A 382 10.50 -5.59 12.94
N SER A 383 10.65 -6.86 13.37
CA SER A 383 11.89 -7.35 13.94
C SER A 383 13.01 -7.41 12.90
N SER A 384 14.01 -6.53 13.00
CA SER A 384 15.17 -6.53 12.09
C SER A 384 15.89 -7.88 12.08
N LEU A 385 15.96 -8.59 13.24
CA LEU A 385 16.56 -9.90 13.31
C LEU A 385 15.74 -10.97 12.58
N ALA A 386 14.42 -10.98 12.72
CA ALA A 386 13.54 -11.89 12.00
C ALA A 386 13.59 -11.64 10.48
N LYS A 387 13.49 -10.38 10.06
CA LYS A 387 13.57 -9.95 8.65
C LYS A 387 14.92 -10.34 8.02
N ALA A 388 16.04 -10.13 8.73
CA ALA A 388 17.36 -10.52 8.26
C ALA A 388 17.54 -12.05 8.18
N ALA A 389 16.92 -12.82 9.08
CA ALA A 389 16.94 -14.28 9.03
C ALA A 389 16.20 -14.80 7.78
N ILE A 390 15.01 -14.24 7.47
CA ILE A 390 14.24 -14.60 6.28
C ILE A 390 15.05 -14.29 5.02
N PHE A 391 15.66 -13.11 4.91
CA PHE A 391 16.56 -12.76 3.81
C PHE A 391 17.74 -13.71 3.67
N GLY A 392 18.35 -14.11 4.80
CA GLY A 392 19.47 -15.04 4.85
C GLY A 392 19.09 -16.51 4.71
N HIS A 393 17.80 -16.80 4.45
CA HIS A 393 17.25 -18.16 4.36
C HIS A 393 17.47 -19.01 5.60
N ASP A 394 17.55 -18.37 6.78
CA ASP A 394 17.68 -19.00 8.08
C ASP A 394 16.29 -19.22 8.71
N PRO A 395 15.79 -20.45 8.88
CA PRO A 395 14.50 -20.73 9.51
C PRO A 395 14.55 -20.53 11.02
N ASN A 396 14.88 -19.32 11.44
CA ASN A 396 15.18 -18.95 12.82
C ASN A 396 13.92 -18.70 13.65
N TRP A 397 13.30 -19.78 14.12
CA TRP A 397 12.12 -19.72 14.97
C TRP A 397 12.37 -18.94 16.27
N GLY A 398 13.59 -18.94 16.81
CA GLY A 398 13.93 -18.23 18.04
C GLY A 398 13.76 -16.71 17.90
N ARG A 399 14.14 -16.12 16.75
CA ARG A 399 13.94 -14.69 16.47
C ARG A 399 12.46 -14.35 16.30
N LEU A 400 11.68 -15.23 15.67
CA LEU A 400 10.24 -15.05 15.50
C LEU A 400 9.51 -15.14 16.85
N ALA A 401 9.79 -16.16 17.64
CA ALA A 401 9.23 -16.33 18.99
C ALA A 401 9.59 -15.17 19.94
N CYS A 402 10.85 -14.72 19.89
CA CYS A 402 11.31 -13.56 20.65
C CYS A 402 10.53 -12.30 20.27
N ALA A 403 10.36 -12.05 18.95
CA ALA A 403 9.63 -10.89 18.45
C ALA A 403 8.15 -10.92 18.85
N ALA A 404 7.51 -12.07 18.87
CA ALA A 404 6.16 -12.23 19.39
C ALA A 404 6.12 -11.98 20.92
N GLY A 405 7.11 -12.50 21.64
CA GLY A 405 7.14 -12.45 23.12
C GLY A 405 7.29 -11.04 23.69
N TYR A 406 8.16 -10.20 23.12
CA TYR A 406 8.32 -8.83 23.63
C TYR A 406 7.20 -7.87 23.20
N ALA A 407 6.37 -8.28 22.28
CA ALA A 407 5.20 -7.52 21.84
C ALA A 407 3.94 -7.83 22.64
N ALA A 408 3.95 -8.93 23.41
CA ALA A 408 2.75 -9.39 24.10
C ALA A 408 2.16 -8.28 24.98
N PRO A 409 0.95 -7.76 24.63
CA PRO A 409 0.29 -6.74 25.44
C PRO A 409 -0.10 -7.31 26.81
N VAL A 410 -0.27 -6.42 27.80
CA VAL A 410 -0.66 -6.81 29.16
C VAL A 410 -1.99 -7.60 29.19
N LYS A 411 -2.88 -7.35 28.23
CA LYS A 411 -4.18 -8.03 28.08
C LYS A 411 -4.09 -9.38 27.39
N SER A 412 -2.98 -9.67 26.71
CA SER A 412 -2.85 -10.90 25.93
C SER A 412 -2.85 -12.11 26.85
N ARG A 413 -3.49 -13.18 26.37
CA ARG A 413 -3.38 -14.52 26.96
C ARG A 413 -2.11 -15.26 26.52
N PHE A 414 -1.12 -14.54 26.06
CA PHE A 414 0.15 -15.12 25.63
C PHE A 414 0.74 -16.02 26.69
N SER A 415 0.94 -17.29 26.35
CA SER A 415 1.60 -18.27 27.19
C SER A 415 2.77 -18.89 26.45
N GLN A 416 3.94 -18.85 27.06
CA GLN A 416 5.12 -19.51 26.49
C GLN A 416 4.85 -21.00 26.24
N ASP A 417 4.13 -21.67 27.15
CA ASP A 417 3.87 -23.12 27.08
C ASP A 417 2.89 -23.49 25.96
N ASN A 418 2.11 -22.53 25.47
CA ASN A 418 1.14 -22.73 24.38
C ASN A 418 1.64 -22.25 23.02
N LEU A 419 2.85 -21.68 22.97
CA LEU A 419 3.37 -21.09 21.75
C LEU A 419 3.57 -22.15 20.65
N LYS A 420 2.91 -21.93 19.50
CA LYS A 420 3.14 -22.71 18.28
C LYS A 420 3.62 -21.77 17.18
N LEU A 421 4.57 -22.23 16.40
CA LEU A 421 5.16 -21.43 15.33
C LEU A 421 5.41 -22.28 14.09
N SER A 422 4.97 -21.78 12.94
CA SER A 422 5.24 -22.38 11.63
C SER A 422 5.80 -21.35 10.66
N LEU A 423 6.64 -21.80 9.75
CA LEU A 423 7.22 -21.05 8.65
C LEU A 423 6.82 -21.73 7.35
N GLY A 424 5.82 -21.17 6.68
CA GLY A 424 5.16 -21.85 5.57
C GLY A 424 4.62 -23.22 5.95
N PRO A 425 5.01 -24.30 5.25
CA PRO A 425 4.56 -25.66 5.56
C PRO A 425 5.31 -26.32 6.73
N HIS A 426 6.33 -25.67 7.31
CA HIS A 426 7.20 -26.24 8.31
C HIS A 426 6.80 -25.76 9.70
N GLN A 427 6.34 -26.69 10.55
CA GLN A 427 6.14 -26.41 11.97
C GLN A 427 7.48 -26.49 12.68
N LEU A 428 7.88 -25.40 13.35
CA LEU A 428 9.20 -25.25 13.99
C LEU A 428 9.12 -25.36 15.52
N MET A 429 7.94 -25.05 16.09
CA MET A 429 7.69 -25.05 17.52
C MET A 429 6.26 -25.50 17.82
N ASN A 430 6.07 -26.26 18.88
CA ASN A 430 4.76 -26.67 19.39
C ASN A 430 4.79 -26.71 20.92
N GLU A 431 3.71 -26.23 21.55
CA GLU A 431 3.54 -26.21 23.00
C GLU A 431 4.78 -25.68 23.74
N GLY A 432 5.31 -24.55 23.25
CA GLY A 432 6.46 -23.87 23.82
C GLY A 432 7.81 -24.58 23.63
N GLN A 433 7.83 -25.73 22.94
CA GLN A 433 9.04 -26.51 22.74
C GLN A 433 9.47 -26.51 21.26
N PRO A 434 10.77 -26.39 20.98
CA PRO A 434 11.28 -26.55 19.63
C PRO A 434 11.04 -27.98 19.14
N LEU A 435 10.70 -28.11 17.87
CA LEU A 435 10.56 -29.42 17.23
C LEU A 435 11.85 -29.82 16.52
N ASP A 436 12.06 -31.13 16.36
CA ASP A 436 13.03 -31.65 15.39
C ASP A 436 12.41 -31.52 13.99
N PHE A 437 12.86 -30.55 13.20
CA PHE A 437 12.34 -30.24 11.87
C PHE A 437 13.45 -30.29 10.81
N ASP A 438 13.08 -30.54 9.57
CA ASP A 438 14.00 -30.47 8.43
C ASP A 438 14.44 -29.02 8.15
N ALA A 439 15.56 -28.62 8.77
CA ALA A 439 16.11 -27.27 8.60
C ALA A 439 16.52 -26.97 7.15
N VAL A 440 16.93 -28.00 6.39
CA VAL A 440 17.31 -27.86 4.98
C VAL A 440 16.08 -27.59 4.12
N ALA A 441 14.98 -28.30 4.36
CA ALA A 441 13.72 -28.07 3.66
C ALA A 441 13.11 -26.70 4.02
N ALA A 442 13.16 -26.28 5.28
CA ALA A 442 12.69 -24.96 5.73
C ALA A 442 13.53 -23.81 5.12
N SER A 443 14.85 -23.96 5.08
CA SER A 443 15.74 -22.99 4.39
C SER A 443 15.46 -22.93 2.88
N ARG A 444 15.22 -24.08 2.26
CA ARG A 444 14.84 -24.14 0.83
C ARG A 444 13.53 -23.41 0.56
N TYR A 445 12.53 -23.58 1.42
CA TYR A 445 11.27 -22.84 1.33
C TYR A 445 11.51 -21.31 1.32
N LEU A 446 12.33 -20.80 2.24
CA LEU A 446 12.67 -19.37 2.27
C LEU A 446 13.36 -18.93 0.99
N LYS A 447 14.33 -19.71 0.52
CA LYS A 447 15.02 -19.41 -0.73
C LYS A 447 14.08 -19.39 -1.94
N GLU A 448 13.20 -20.37 -2.06
CA GLU A 448 12.21 -20.44 -3.15
C GLU A 448 11.27 -19.25 -3.13
N VAL A 449 10.85 -18.79 -1.93
CA VAL A 449 10.01 -17.60 -1.77
C VAL A 449 10.73 -16.33 -2.21
N THR A 450 11.98 -16.13 -1.76
CA THR A 450 12.76 -14.93 -2.09
C THR A 450 13.20 -14.89 -3.56
N ASP A 451 13.54 -16.05 -4.17
CA ASP A 451 13.91 -16.13 -5.58
C ASP A 451 12.81 -15.67 -6.55
N VAL A 452 11.54 -15.73 -6.12
CA VAL A 452 10.38 -15.35 -6.95
C VAL A 452 9.63 -14.10 -6.44
N HIS A 453 10.18 -13.42 -5.45
CA HIS A 453 9.54 -12.31 -4.76
C HIS A 453 8.12 -12.68 -4.29
N GLY A 454 8.03 -13.83 -3.63
CA GLY A 454 6.79 -14.45 -3.20
C GLY A 454 6.33 -13.96 -1.82
N VAL A 455 5.49 -14.80 -1.17
CA VAL A 455 4.96 -14.52 0.18
C VAL A 455 5.53 -15.54 1.16
N CYS A 456 6.32 -15.07 2.13
CA CYS A 456 6.78 -15.85 3.27
C CYS A 456 5.70 -15.81 4.36
N VAL A 457 5.07 -16.94 4.65
CA VAL A 457 4.03 -17.05 5.66
C VAL A 457 4.63 -17.45 7.01
N VAL A 458 4.31 -16.70 8.05
CA VAL A 458 4.66 -16.97 9.45
C VAL A 458 3.37 -17.12 10.23
N ASP A 459 3.07 -18.31 10.72
CA ASP A 459 1.89 -18.60 11.54
C ASP A 459 2.30 -18.77 13.01
N ILE A 460 1.69 -18.01 13.91
CA ILE A 460 1.96 -18.03 15.35
C ILE A 460 0.64 -18.20 16.11
N SER A 461 0.56 -19.21 16.96
CA SER A 461 -0.51 -19.33 17.95
C SER A 461 0.07 -19.06 19.32
N VAL A 462 -0.51 -18.10 20.05
CA VAL A 462 0.03 -17.61 21.33
C VAL A 462 -0.77 -18.07 22.54
N GLY A 463 -1.84 -18.83 22.34
CA GLY A 463 -2.73 -19.32 23.39
C GLY A 463 -4.02 -19.86 22.85
N ASP A 464 -5.07 -19.80 23.69
CA ASP A 464 -6.43 -20.30 23.43
C ASP A 464 -7.50 -19.19 23.40
N GLY A 465 -7.06 -17.94 23.34
CA GLY A 465 -7.95 -16.79 23.26
C GLY A 465 -8.70 -16.70 21.91
N PRO A 466 -9.76 -15.90 21.84
CA PRO A 466 -10.58 -15.75 20.62
C PRO A 466 -9.92 -14.85 19.57
N GLY A 467 -8.88 -14.08 19.92
CA GLY A 467 -8.30 -13.07 19.07
C GLY A 467 -7.44 -13.63 17.95
N ALA A 468 -7.60 -13.02 16.76
CA ALA A 468 -6.80 -13.31 15.58
C ALA A 468 -6.42 -12.02 14.87
N GLY A 469 -5.23 -11.95 14.28
CA GLY A 469 -4.74 -10.77 13.59
C GLY A 469 -3.65 -11.10 12.58
N GLN A 470 -3.46 -10.17 11.65
CA GLN A 470 -2.45 -10.28 10.60
C GLN A 470 -1.62 -9.00 10.51
N ALA A 471 -0.37 -9.15 10.10
CA ALA A 471 0.46 -8.02 9.70
C ALA A 471 1.36 -8.42 8.50
N TRP A 472 1.77 -7.42 7.73
CA TRP A 472 2.56 -7.64 6.51
C TRP A 472 3.80 -6.75 6.51
N GLY A 473 4.93 -7.36 6.19
CA GLY A 473 6.22 -6.68 6.07
C GLY A 473 7.00 -7.20 4.89
N CYS A 474 8.26 -6.83 4.82
CA CYS A 474 9.21 -7.42 3.90
C CYS A 474 10.45 -7.89 4.65
N ASP A 475 11.29 -8.68 4.03
CA ASP A 475 12.60 -9.06 4.55
C ASP A 475 13.55 -7.84 4.61
N LEU A 476 14.73 -8.01 5.18
CA LEU A 476 15.75 -6.97 5.30
C LEU A 476 17.01 -7.37 4.55
N SER A 477 17.17 -6.85 3.34
CA SER A 477 18.30 -7.13 2.48
C SER A 477 19.43 -6.11 2.63
N TYR A 478 20.60 -6.39 2.06
CA TYR A 478 21.68 -5.42 1.94
C TYR A 478 21.30 -4.20 1.09
N LYS A 479 20.38 -4.40 0.12
CA LYS A 479 19.92 -3.36 -0.79
C LYS A 479 19.15 -2.26 -0.08
N TYR A 480 18.43 -2.57 1.02
CA TYR A 480 17.79 -1.56 1.87
C TYR A 480 18.82 -0.54 2.39
N VAL A 481 19.93 -1.04 2.94
CA VAL A 481 21.00 -0.17 3.46
C VAL A 481 21.66 0.64 2.33
N GLU A 482 21.95 0.01 1.20
CA GLU A 482 22.53 0.68 0.03
C GLU A 482 21.64 1.84 -0.46
N ILE A 483 20.32 1.58 -0.65
CA ILE A 483 19.38 2.61 -1.09
C ILE A 483 19.35 3.77 -0.11
N ASN A 484 19.23 3.51 1.19
CA ASN A 484 19.03 4.55 2.20
C ASN A 484 20.33 5.27 2.60
N ALA A 485 21.50 4.67 2.38
CA ALA A 485 22.79 5.33 2.56
C ALA A 485 23.12 6.31 1.42
N GLU A 486 22.60 6.06 0.21
CA GLU A 486 22.87 6.88 -0.98
C GLU A 486 21.76 7.89 -1.28
N TYR A 487 20.55 7.65 -0.79
CA TYR A 487 19.39 8.51 -1.02
C TYR A 487 19.26 9.58 0.07
N THR A 488 19.26 10.84 -0.36
CA THR A 488 18.96 11.97 0.55
C THR A 488 17.49 12.34 0.41
N THR A 489 16.73 12.05 1.44
CA THR A 489 15.33 12.47 1.57
C THR A 489 15.22 13.88 2.11
#